data_b0b0799f0585235d9d5bd2a566bbe3e9
#
_entry.id   b0b0799f0585235d9d5bd2a566bbe3e9
#
_cell.length_a   1.000
_cell.length_b   1.000
_cell.length_c   1.000
_cell.angle_alpha   90.00
_cell.angle_beta   90.00
_cell.angle_gamma   90.00
#
_symmetry.space_group_name_H-M   'P 1'
#
loop_
_entity.id
_entity.type
_entity.pdbx_description
1 polymer ?
#
loop_
_entity_poly.entity_id
_entity_poly.type
_entity_poly.pdbx_seq_one_letter_code
_entity_poly.pdbx_strand_id
1 'polypeptide(L)'
;MAAKQKAILIDGNSILFRMFYGIRGMANSKGVPTNAVYGFVKLLQQIQNEMRPDFLGVAFDLPEPTFRHKKYDDYKAGRDKMPDELITQLDLMKKLLGEMQVPVLTLAGYEADDIVGTVSKHFAHKAAPVLAQIITGDRDSFQLVEDNIHILYTTTR
;
A
#
# COMPACT_ATOMS: atom_id res chain seq x y z
N MET A 1 27.24 16.34 5.20
CA MET A 1 26.41 15.25 5.78
C MET A 1 25.89 14.35 4.66
N ALA A 2 26.07 13.06 4.80
CA ALA A 2 25.44 12.12 3.86
C ALA A 2 23.90 12.26 3.98
N ALA A 3 23.19 12.27 2.84
CA ALA A 3 21.73 12.29 2.85
C ALA A 3 21.22 11.05 3.57
N LYS A 4 20.21 11.25 4.42
CA LYS A 4 19.59 10.13 5.15
C LYS A 4 18.90 9.18 4.16
N GLN A 5 19.17 7.90 4.29
CA GLN A 5 18.46 6.89 3.48
C GLN A 5 16.95 6.99 3.68
N LYS A 6 16.20 6.69 2.64
CA LYS A 6 14.75 6.80 2.58
C LYS A 6 14.12 5.47 2.19
N ALA A 7 13.18 5.00 3.00
CA ALA A 7 12.31 3.88 2.70
C ALA A 7 10.90 4.37 2.44
N ILE A 8 10.29 3.92 1.36
CA ILE A 8 8.88 4.17 1.07
C ILE A 8 8.11 2.86 1.13
N LEU A 9 7.07 2.87 1.95
CA LEU A 9 6.16 1.75 2.13
C LEU A 9 4.76 2.17 1.74
N ILE A 10 4.14 1.40 0.86
CA ILE A 10 2.81 1.68 0.34
C ILE A 10 1.82 0.68 0.91
N ASP A 11 0.73 1.18 1.48
CA ASP A 11 -0.46 0.39 1.77
C ASP A 11 -1.20 0.11 0.44
N GLY A 12 -0.91 -1.04 -0.15
CA GLY A 12 -1.34 -1.38 -1.50
C GLY A 12 -2.86 -1.48 -1.64
N ASN A 13 -3.54 -2.06 -0.67
CA ASN A 13 -5.01 -2.17 -0.68
C ASN A 13 -5.65 -0.79 -0.62
N SER A 14 -5.22 0.05 0.30
CA SER A 14 -5.75 1.41 0.47
C SER A 14 -5.58 2.25 -0.79
N ILE A 15 -4.38 2.23 -1.38
CA ILE A 15 -4.09 3.02 -2.58
C ILE A 15 -4.83 2.48 -3.80
N LEU A 16 -4.85 1.16 -3.99
CA LEU A 16 -5.57 0.56 -5.12
C LEU A 16 -7.07 0.86 -5.06
N PHE A 17 -7.66 0.77 -3.87
CA PHE A 17 -9.05 1.12 -3.62
C PHE A 17 -9.35 2.59 -3.97
N ARG A 18 -8.48 3.52 -3.56
CA ARG A 18 -8.61 4.93 -3.91
C ARG A 18 -8.54 5.19 -5.40
N MET A 19 -7.60 4.54 -6.09
CA MET A 19 -7.46 4.70 -7.54
C MET A 19 -8.68 4.13 -8.27
N PHE A 20 -9.24 3.04 -7.78
CA PHE A 20 -10.45 2.42 -8.34
C PHE A 20 -11.65 3.36 -8.30
N TYR A 21 -11.90 4.00 -7.17
CA TYR A 21 -13.04 4.93 -7.02
C TYR A 21 -12.74 6.35 -7.49
N GLY A 22 -11.49 6.76 -7.52
CA GLY A 22 -11.06 8.10 -7.93
C GLY A 22 -10.93 8.29 -9.44
N ILE A 23 -10.61 7.24 -10.17
CA ILE A 23 -10.44 7.26 -11.63
C ILE A 23 -11.57 6.47 -12.27
N ARG A 24 -12.41 7.11 -13.08
CA ARG A 24 -13.58 6.48 -13.69
C ARG A 24 -13.38 6.22 -15.18
N GLY A 25 -14.12 5.25 -15.71
CA GLY A 25 -14.30 5.05 -17.14
C GLY A 25 -13.08 4.57 -17.91
N MET A 26 -12.13 3.90 -17.27
CA MET A 26 -10.95 3.37 -17.92
C MET A 26 -10.97 1.84 -18.00
N ALA A 27 -10.86 1.33 -19.20
CA ALA A 27 -10.78 -0.10 -19.49
C ALA A 27 -9.84 -0.33 -20.70
N ASN A 28 -9.32 -1.55 -20.84
CA ASN A 28 -8.56 -1.93 -22.02
C ASN A 28 -9.48 -2.22 -23.23
N SER A 29 -8.90 -2.56 -24.37
CA SER A 29 -9.65 -2.88 -25.62
C SER A 29 -10.57 -4.10 -25.51
N LYS A 30 -10.37 -4.93 -24.48
CA LYS A 30 -11.21 -6.10 -24.18
C LYS A 30 -12.30 -5.81 -23.14
N GLY A 31 -12.46 -4.54 -22.71
CA GLY A 31 -13.43 -4.12 -21.73
C GLY A 31 -13.05 -4.44 -20.27
N VAL A 32 -11.82 -4.86 -20.00
CA VAL A 32 -11.34 -5.13 -18.63
C VAL A 32 -10.99 -3.81 -17.96
N PRO A 33 -11.54 -3.50 -16.77
CA PRO A 33 -11.21 -2.28 -16.04
C PRO A 33 -9.72 -2.20 -15.68
N THR A 34 -9.10 -1.04 -15.88
CA THR A 34 -7.67 -0.79 -15.66
C THR A 34 -7.38 0.48 -14.88
N ASN A 35 -8.42 1.16 -14.40
CA ASN A 35 -8.30 2.45 -13.72
C ASN A 35 -7.43 2.40 -12.46
N ALA A 36 -7.62 1.41 -11.62
CA ALA A 36 -6.85 1.28 -10.38
C ALA A 36 -5.37 0.96 -10.65
N VAL A 37 -5.10 0.03 -11.56
CA VAL A 37 -3.73 -0.31 -11.97
C VAL A 37 -3.03 0.89 -12.61
N TYR A 38 -3.71 1.60 -13.49
CA TYR A 38 -3.16 2.80 -14.12
C TYR A 38 -2.77 3.86 -13.08
N GLY A 39 -3.68 4.18 -12.17
CA GLY A 39 -3.40 5.17 -11.13
C GLY A 39 -2.25 4.75 -10.22
N PHE A 40 -2.19 3.48 -9.86
CA PHE A 40 -1.12 2.94 -9.04
C PHE A 40 0.25 3.01 -9.73
N VAL A 41 0.32 2.61 -10.99
CA VAL A 41 1.56 2.69 -11.78
C VAL A 41 2.04 4.13 -11.92
N LYS A 42 1.13 5.07 -12.16
CA LYS A 42 1.46 6.51 -12.20
C LYS A 42 2.08 6.98 -10.89
N LEU A 43 1.49 6.57 -9.76
CA LEU A 43 2.04 6.88 -8.44
C LEU A 43 3.44 6.28 -8.24
N LEU A 44 3.66 5.03 -8.63
CA LEU A 44 4.97 4.40 -8.55
C LEU A 44 6.03 5.14 -9.37
N GLN A 45 5.69 5.53 -10.59
CA GLN A 45 6.59 6.32 -11.45
C GLN A 45 6.94 7.66 -10.82
N GLN A 46 5.96 8.34 -10.23
CA GLN A 46 6.18 9.60 -9.52
C GLN A 46 7.10 9.40 -8.32
N ILE A 47 6.87 8.38 -7.51
CA ILE A 47 7.71 8.06 -6.36
C ILE A 47 9.16 7.81 -6.80
N GLN A 48 9.36 6.98 -7.82
CA GLN A 48 10.70 6.65 -8.31
C GLN A 48 11.44 7.87 -8.88
N ASN A 49 10.75 8.72 -9.63
CA ASN A 49 11.35 9.87 -10.29
C ASN A 49 11.61 11.05 -9.34
N GLU A 50 10.67 11.36 -8.46
CA GLU A 50 10.71 12.57 -7.61
C GLU A 50 11.28 12.30 -6.23
N MET A 51 10.91 11.17 -5.62
CA MET A 51 11.30 10.86 -4.24
C MET A 51 12.57 10.03 -4.15
N ARG A 52 12.88 9.24 -5.16
CA ARG A 52 14.10 8.42 -5.30
C ARG A 52 14.43 7.65 -4.02
N PRO A 53 13.55 6.75 -3.57
CA PRO A 53 13.78 5.98 -2.36
C PRO A 53 14.94 4.98 -2.50
N ASP A 54 15.66 4.74 -1.41
CA ASP A 54 16.64 3.64 -1.34
C ASP A 54 15.95 2.29 -1.20
N PHE A 55 14.77 2.27 -0.54
CA PHE A 55 13.93 1.09 -0.35
C PHE A 55 12.48 1.42 -0.71
N LEU A 56 11.85 0.54 -1.47
CA LEU A 56 10.45 0.65 -1.85
C LEU A 56 9.78 -0.71 -1.66
N GLY A 57 8.63 -0.74 -1.00
CA GLY A 57 7.83 -1.94 -0.85
C GLY A 57 6.33 -1.62 -0.81
N VAL A 58 5.53 -2.58 -1.26
CA VAL A 58 4.07 -2.48 -1.28
C VAL A 58 3.48 -3.63 -0.47
N ALA A 59 2.73 -3.30 0.57
CA ALA A 59 2.05 -4.30 1.40
C ALA A 59 0.62 -4.52 0.92
N PHE A 60 0.19 -5.77 0.95
CA PHE A 60 -1.18 -6.16 0.64
C PHE A 60 -1.75 -7.09 1.71
N ASP A 61 -3.06 -7.00 1.91
CA ASP A 61 -3.81 -7.99 2.66
C ASP A 61 -3.87 -9.32 1.89
N LEU A 62 -3.91 -10.42 2.62
CA LEU A 62 -4.28 -11.73 2.09
C LEU A 62 -5.78 -11.99 2.33
N PRO A 63 -6.42 -12.86 1.52
CA PRO A 63 -7.84 -13.17 1.70
C PRO A 63 -8.13 -13.95 2.99
N GLU A 64 -7.12 -14.47 3.66
CA GLU A 64 -7.22 -15.26 4.88
C GLU A 64 -7.60 -14.39 6.09
N PRO A 65 -8.38 -14.95 7.07
CA PRO A 65 -8.67 -14.24 8.31
C PRO A 65 -7.41 -13.85 9.07
N THR A 66 -7.39 -12.62 9.59
CA THR A 66 -6.30 -12.11 10.43
C THR A 66 -6.50 -12.46 11.89
N PHE A 67 -5.50 -12.16 12.74
CA PHE A 67 -5.63 -12.34 14.20
C PHE A 67 -6.80 -11.51 14.78
N ARG A 68 -7.17 -10.38 14.17
CA ARG A 68 -8.32 -9.57 14.59
C ARG A 68 -9.63 -10.29 14.34
N HIS A 69 -9.79 -10.95 13.20
CA HIS A 69 -10.97 -11.77 12.88
C HIS A 69 -11.09 -12.96 13.85
N LYS A 70 -9.97 -13.59 14.20
CA LYS A 70 -9.95 -14.72 15.16
C LYS A 70 -10.27 -14.28 16.59
N LYS A 71 -9.93 -13.05 16.95
CA LYS A 71 -10.13 -12.52 18.31
C LYS A 71 -11.48 -11.82 18.49
N TYR A 72 -12.03 -11.26 17.42
CA TYR A 72 -13.27 -10.46 17.42
C TYR A 72 -14.14 -10.91 16.24
N ASP A 73 -15.23 -11.64 16.54
CA ASP A 73 -16.12 -12.21 15.52
C ASP A 73 -16.76 -11.17 14.60
N ASP A 74 -17.01 -9.97 15.11
CA ASP A 74 -17.64 -8.87 14.36
C ASP A 74 -16.64 -7.96 13.63
N TYR A 75 -15.36 -8.27 13.68
CA TYR A 75 -14.34 -7.43 13.03
C TYR A 75 -14.55 -7.39 11.50
N LYS A 76 -14.83 -6.20 10.98
CA LYS A 76 -15.15 -5.96 9.56
C LYS A 76 -16.40 -6.68 9.02
N ALA A 77 -17.25 -7.26 9.87
CA ALA A 77 -18.43 -8.01 9.45
C ALA A 77 -19.43 -7.18 8.62
N GLY A 78 -19.51 -5.87 8.82
CA GLY A 78 -20.39 -4.95 8.09
C GLY A 78 -19.78 -4.29 6.85
N ARG A 79 -18.58 -4.67 6.43
CA ARG A 79 -17.95 -4.10 5.23
C ARG A 79 -18.48 -4.76 3.96
N ASP A 80 -18.73 -3.94 2.95
CA ASP A 80 -19.11 -4.42 1.63
C ASP A 80 -17.97 -5.28 1.03
N LYS A 81 -18.39 -6.32 0.30
CA LYS A 81 -17.44 -7.16 -0.44
C LYS A 81 -16.72 -6.32 -1.50
N MET A 82 -15.42 -6.56 -1.65
CA MET A 82 -14.63 -5.93 -2.72
C MET A 82 -15.25 -6.24 -4.08
N PRO A 83 -15.46 -5.23 -4.96
CA PRO A 83 -15.97 -5.48 -6.31
C PRO A 83 -15.07 -6.43 -7.10
N ASP A 84 -15.66 -7.31 -7.92
CA ASP A 84 -14.92 -8.27 -8.73
C ASP A 84 -13.91 -7.59 -9.68
N GLU A 85 -14.28 -6.42 -10.22
CA GLU A 85 -13.42 -5.59 -11.05
C GLU A 85 -12.18 -5.10 -10.31
N LEU A 86 -12.29 -4.83 -9.02
CA LEU A 86 -11.16 -4.44 -8.18
C LEU A 86 -10.28 -5.64 -7.81
N ILE A 87 -10.89 -6.80 -7.54
CA ILE A 87 -10.16 -8.05 -7.28
C ILE A 87 -9.27 -8.40 -8.48
N THR A 88 -9.80 -8.34 -9.69
CA THR A 88 -9.05 -8.58 -10.92
C THR A 88 -7.85 -7.63 -11.06
N GLN A 89 -8.05 -6.36 -10.75
CA GLN A 89 -6.99 -5.36 -10.79
C GLN A 89 -5.96 -5.54 -9.66
N LEU A 90 -6.38 -6.02 -8.50
CA LEU A 90 -5.48 -6.36 -7.39
C LEU A 90 -4.49 -7.46 -7.80
N ASP A 91 -4.99 -8.52 -8.41
CA ASP A 91 -4.15 -9.63 -8.88
C ASP A 91 -3.20 -9.17 -9.99
N LEU A 92 -3.70 -8.38 -10.93
CA LEU A 92 -2.89 -7.78 -11.99
C LEU A 92 -1.81 -6.84 -11.43
N MET A 93 -2.13 -6.04 -10.42
CA MET A 93 -1.17 -5.13 -9.80
C MET A 93 -0.05 -5.88 -9.08
N LYS A 94 -0.37 -6.93 -8.34
CA LYS A 94 0.64 -7.79 -7.69
C LYS A 94 1.60 -8.41 -8.71
N LYS A 95 1.07 -8.91 -9.82
CA LYS A 95 1.87 -9.47 -10.91
C LYS A 95 2.77 -8.39 -11.53
N LEU A 96 2.23 -7.22 -11.80
CA LEU A 96 2.98 -6.10 -12.39
C LEU A 96 4.10 -5.62 -11.47
N LEU A 97 3.87 -5.54 -10.16
CA LEU A 97 4.90 -5.21 -9.18
C LEU A 97 6.05 -6.22 -9.20
N GLY A 98 5.75 -7.51 -9.36
CA GLY A 98 6.75 -8.55 -9.53
C GLY A 98 7.61 -8.33 -10.78
N GLU A 99 7.01 -8.02 -11.92
CA GLU A 99 7.71 -7.69 -13.17
C GLU A 99 8.54 -6.40 -13.05
N MET A 100 8.08 -5.42 -12.28
CA MET A 100 8.80 -4.18 -11.98
C MET A 100 9.89 -4.36 -10.92
N GLN A 101 10.04 -5.55 -10.36
CA GLN A 101 10.97 -5.84 -9.26
C GLN A 101 10.73 -4.99 -8.01
N VAL A 102 9.50 -4.61 -7.74
CA VAL A 102 9.07 -3.96 -6.51
C VAL A 102 8.61 -5.01 -5.51
N PRO A 103 9.23 -5.10 -4.33
CA PRO A 103 8.83 -6.06 -3.31
C PRO A 103 7.36 -5.96 -2.92
N VAL A 104 6.66 -7.08 -2.99
CA VAL A 104 5.29 -7.25 -2.49
C VAL A 104 5.35 -7.91 -1.12
N LEU A 105 4.84 -7.22 -0.10
CA LEU A 105 4.90 -7.65 1.29
C LEU A 105 3.53 -8.19 1.71
N THR A 106 3.47 -9.45 2.07
CA THR A 106 2.27 -10.11 2.59
C THR A 106 2.64 -11.01 3.75
N LEU A 107 1.74 -11.17 4.71
CA LEU A 107 1.95 -12.08 5.84
C LEU A 107 0.61 -12.66 6.28
N ALA A 108 0.50 -13.98 6.28
CA ALA A 108 -0.69 -14.68 6.75
C ALA A 108 -1.01 -14.31 8.20
N GLY A 109 -2.28 -14.01 8.47
CA GLY A 109 -2.75 -13.63 9.80
C GLY A 109 -2.61 -12.14 10.15
N TYR A 110 -2.00 -11.33 9.28
CA TYR A 110 -1.80 -9.90 9.49
C TYR A 110 -2.32 -9.09 8.31
N GLU A 111 -2.68 -7.84 8.57
CA GLU A 111 -3.11 -6.89 7.55
C GLU A 111 -1.93 -6.08 6.99
N ALA A 112 -2.13 -5.45 5.84
CA ALA A 112 -1.14 -4.56 5.23
C ALA A 112 -0.67 -3.46 6.19
N ASP A 113 -1.58 -2.90 6.99
CA ASP A 113 -1.27 -1.87 7.99
C ASP A 113 -0.27 -2.37 9.05
N ASP A 114 -0.40 -3.61 9.50
CA ASP A 114 0.51 -4.22 10.46
C ASP A 114 1.91 -4.38 9.86
N ILE A 115 1.97 -4.80 8.62
CA ILE A 115 3.22 -4.99 7.87
C ILE A 115 3.91 -3.64 7.68
N VAL A 116 3.19 -2.66 7.17
CA VAL A 116 3.71 -1.30 6.94
C VAL A 116 4.22 -0.68 8.24
N GLY A 117 3.45 -0.78 9.31
CA GLY A 117 3.84 -0.27 10.63
C GLY A 117 5.10 -0.95 11.18
N THR A 118 5.16 -2.27 11.09
CA THR A 118 6.30 -3.06 11.58
C THR A 118 7.58 -2.75 10.80
N VAL A 119 7.51 -2.74 9.48
CA VAL A 119 8.67 -2.47 8.62
C VAL A 119 9.13 -1.02 8.77
N SER A 120 8.21 -0.07 8.89
CA SER A 120 8.55 1.34 9.13
C SER A 120 9.30 1.53 10.43
N LYS A 121 8.83 0.91 11.51
CA LYS A 121 9.51 0.96 12.82
C LYS A 121 10.89 0.29 12.77
N HIS A 122 11.00 -0.82 12.05
CA HIS A 122 12.30 -1.46 11.85
C HIS A 122 13.31 -0.52 11.20
N PHE A 123 12.92 0.20 10.15
CA PHE A 123 13.79 1.18 9.50
C PHE A 123 14.10 2.39 10.39
N ALA A 124 13.09 2.91 11.08
CA ALA A 124 13.21 4.11 11.91
C ALA A 124 14.11 3.91 13.15
N HIS A 125 14.11 2.70 13.70
CA HIS A 125 14.76 2.38 14.96
C HIS A 125 16.11 1.65 14.80
N LYS A 126 16.68 1.61 13.59
CA LYS A 126 18.03 1.11 13.38
C LYS A 126 19.08 2.02 14.05
N ALA A 127 20.25 1.47 14.33
CA ALA A 127 21.41 2.25 14.82
C ALA A 127 21.77 3.44 13.90
N ALA A 128 21.62 3.24 12.59
CA ALA A 128 21.61 4.32 11.59
C ALA A 128 20.17 4.45 11.06
N PRO A 129 19.35 5.33 11.63
CA PRO A 129 17.92 5.42 11.29
C PRO A 129 17.71 5.80 9.81
N VAL A 130 16.78 5.08 9.17
CA VAL A 130 16.29 5.37 7.83
C VAL A 130 14.97 6.12 7.96
N LEU A 131 14.77 7.17 7.18
CA LEU A 131 13.48 7.85 7.12
C LEU A 131 12.48 6.96 6.41
N ALA A 132 11.48 6.46 7.15
CA ALA A 132 10.36 5.71 6.61
C ALA A 132 9.21 6.65 6.25
N GLN A 133 8.72 6.56 5.02
CA GLN A 133 7.56 7.29 4.55
C GLN A 133 6.48 6.30 4.14
N ILE A 134 5.32 6.40 4.76
CA ILE A 134 4.17 5.53 4.50
C ILE A 134 3.19 6.26 3.58
N ILE A 135 2.87 5.66 2.44
CA ILE A 135 1.85 6.16 1.53
C ILE A 135 0.58 5.36 1.74
N THR A 136 -0.46 6.01 2.20
CA THR A 136 -1.74 5.39 2.52
C THR A 136 -2.90 6.39 2.36
N GLY A 137 -4.09 5.87 2.19
CA GLY A 137 -5.35 6.62 2.26
C GLY A 137 -6.10 6.36 3.56
N ASP A 138 -5.53 5.61 4.49
CA ASP A 138 -6.15 5.30 5.78
C ASP A 138 -5.60 6.20 6.89
N ARG A 139 -6.51 6.88 7.58
CA ARG A 139 -6.17 7.78 8.70
C ARG A 139 -5.66 7.04 9.94
N ASP A 140 -5.99 5.77 10.07
CA ASP A 140 -5.54 4.96 11.21
C ASP A 140 -4.02 4.84 11.25
N SER A 141 -3.36 5.01 10.09
CA SER A 141 -1.90 5.05 9.99
C SER A 141 -1.26 6.27 10.68
N PHE A 142 -2.02 7.31 11.00
CA PHE A 142 -1.48 8.51 11.67
C PHE A 142 -0.91 8.21 13.06
N GLN A 143 -1.35 7.16 13.71
CA GLN A 143 -0.78 6.68 14.98
C GLN A 143 0.68 6.23 14.87
N LEU A 144 1.17 5.99 13.66
CA LEU A 144 2.55 5.54 13.40
C LEU A 144 3.55 6.70 13.28
N VAL A 145 3.10 7.94 13.25
CA VAL A 145 3.97 9.12 13.06
C VAL A 145 4.97 9.26 14.21
N GLU A 146 6.24 9.32 13.84
CA GLU A 146 7.39 9.54 14.73
C GLU A 146 8.44 10.40 14.01
N ASP A 147 9.55 10.75 14.67
CA ASP A 147 10.63 11.55 14.08
C ASP A 147 11.15 10.98 12.75
N ASN A 148 11.22 9.65 12.63
CA ASN A 148 11.70 8.96 11.46
C ASN A 148 10.61 8.19 10.70
N ILE A 149 9.33 8.39 11.02
CA ILE A 149 8.18 7.82 10.31
C ILE A 149 7.23 8.94 9.92
N HIS A 150 7.09 9.19 8.63
CA HIS A 150 6.19 10.19 8.07
C HIS A 150 5.07 9.52 7.27
N ILE A 151 3.90 10.13 7.30
CA ILE A 151 2.75 9.69 6.51
C ILE A 151 2.54 10.64 5.34
N LEU A 152 2.51 10.07 4.13
CA LEU A 152 2.04 10.74 2.93
C LEU A 152 0.60 10.29 2.68
N TYR A 153 -0.32 11.08 3.19
CA TYR A 153 -1.75 10.77 3.11
C TYR A 153 -2.31 11.19 1.75
N THR A 154 -2.88 10.24 1.03
CA THR A 154 -3.53 10.51 -0.25
C THR A 154 -5.00 10.84 -0.04
N THR A 155 -5.45 11.96 -0.60
CA THR A 155 -6.87 12.34 -0.65
C THR A 155 -7.40 12.20 -2.06
N THR A 156 -8.65 11.75 -2.20
CA THR A 156 -9.41 11.93 -3.43
C THR A 156 -9.95 13.36 -3.45
N ARG A 157 -9.54 14.13 -4.42
CA ARG A 157 -10.22 15.38 -4.79
C ARG A 157 -11.02 15.18 -6.05
#